data_3ddf77dcf0f9817e63c489ce30e103f7
#
_entry.id   3ddf77dcf0f9817e63c489ce30e103f7
#
_cell.length_a   1.000
_cell.length_b   1.000
_cell.length_c   1.000
_cell.angle_alpha   90.00
_cell.angle_beta   90.00
_cell.angle_gamma   90.00
#
_symmetry.space_group_name_H-M   'P 1'
#
loop_
_entity.id
_entity.type
_entity.pdbx_description
1 polymer ?
#
loop_
_entity_poly.entity_id
_entity_poly.type
_entity_poly.pdbx_seq_one_letter_code
_entity_poly.pdbx_strand_id
1 'polypeptide(L)' 'MKAKQLRELAEEELREKEKEMAQELFNLRFQKATGQLGNTAMIPKTKRDLARVKTLLKELES' A
#
# COMPACT_ATOMS: atom_id res chain seq x y z
N MET A 1 -16.75 6.73 -20.88
CA MET A 1 -16.87 6.12 -19.55
C MET A 1 -17.48 7.09 -18.56
N LYS A 2 -18.39 6.59 -17.75
CA LYS A 2 -18.98 7.41 -16.70
C LYS A 2 -18.00 7.54 -15.54
N ALA A 3 -18.00 8.69 -14.87
CA ALA A 3 -17.11 8.96 -13.74
C ALA A 3 -17.20 7.89 -12.65
N LYS A 4 -18.40 7.34 -12.44
CA LYS A 4 -18.61 6.29 -11.45
C LYS A 4 -17.81 5.03 -11.78
N GLN A 5 -17.78 4.63 -13.05
CA GLN A 5 -17.01 3.46 -13.46
C GLN A 5 -15.51 3.67 -13.27
N LEU A 6 -15.03 4.89 -13.57
CA LEU A 6 -13.62 5.22 -13.37
C LEU A 6 -13.24 5.17 -11.89
N ARG A 7 -14.13 5.63 -11.01
CA ARG A 7 -13.90 5.55 -9.57
C ARG A 7 -13.83 4.12 -9.08
N GLU A 8 -14.73 3.26 -9.58
CA GLU A 8 -14.73 1.85 -9.19
C GLU A 8 -13.46 1.15 -9.61
N LEU A 9 -12.97 1.41 -10.82
CA LEU A 9 -11.71 0.84 -11.30
C LEU A 9 -10.52 1.34 -10.48
N ALA A 10 -10.48 2.64 -10.19
CA ALA A 10 -9.42 3.21 -9.38
C ALA A 10 -9.43 2.63 -7.96
N GLU A 11 -10.61 2.42 -7.40
CA GLU A 11 -10.77 1.84 -6.07
C GLU A 11 -10.25 0.41 -6.04
N GLU A 12 -10.59 -0.41 -7.03
CA GLU A 12 -10.10 -1.78 -7.11
C GLU A 12 -8.59 -1.84 -7.23
N GLU A 13 -8.01 -1.01 -8.09
CA GLU A 13 -6.55 -0.96 -8.24
C GLU A 13 -5.86 -0.54 -6.96
N LEU A 14 -6.42 0.44 -6.26
CA LEU A 14 -5.85 0.91 -5.00
C LEU A 14 -5.96 -0.15 -3.91
N ARG A 15 -7.04 -0.92 -3.88
CA ARG A 15 -7.19 -2.02 -2.93
C ARG A 15 -6.15 -3.11 -3.17
N GLU A 16 -5.87 -3.42 -4.44
CA GLU A 16 -4.82 -4.38 -4.77
C GLU A 16 -3.45 -3.88 -4.34
N LYS A 17 -3.17 -2.61 -4.61
CA LYS A 17 -1.91 -2.00 -4.16
C LYS A 17 -1.80 -2.00 -2.65
N GLU A 18 -2.89 -1.74 -1.94
CA GLU A 18 -2.90 -1.78 -0.48
C GLU A 18 -2.50 -3.17 0.02
N LYS A 19 -3.06 -4.22 -0.57
CA LYS A 19 -2.72 -5.59 -0.20
C LYS A 19 -1.25 -5.90 -0.48
N GLU A 20 -0.77 -5.52 -1.65
CA GLU A 20 0.62 -5.76 -2.04
C GLU A 20 1.58 -5.02 -1.12
N MET A 21 1.29 -3.76 -0.81
CA MET A 21 2.14 -2.96 0.06
C MET A 21 2.12 -3.47 1.50
N ALA A 22 0.96 -3.91 1.97
CA ALA A 22 0.85 -4.49 3.31
C ALA A 22 1.69 -5.76 3.40
N GLN A 23 1.65 -6.60 2.37
CA GLN A 23 2.44 -7.83 2.31
C GLN A 23 3.93 -7.50 2.25
N GLU A 24 4.31 -6.52 1.44
CA GLU A 24 5.69 -6.08 1.34
C GLU A 24 6.21 -5.56 2.68
N LEU A 25 5.41 -4.74 3.35
CA LEU A 25 5.78 -4.20 4.67
C LEU A 25 5.98 -5.32 5.67
N PHE A 26 5.09 -6.30 5.69
CA PHE A 26 5.21 -7.46 6.56
C PHE A 26 6.51 -8.21 6.28
N ASN A 27 6.80 -8.46 5.00
CA ASN A 27 8.03 -9.15 4.61
C ASN A 27 9.28 -8.38 5.02
N LEU A 28 9.28 -7.08 4.85
CA LEU A 28 10.41 -6.23 5.24
C LEU A 28 10.62 -6.28 6.76
N ARG A 29 9.56 -6.23 7.53
CA ARG A 29 9.64 -6.32 8.99
C ARG A 29 10.16 -7.68 9.43
N PHE A 30 9.70 -8.73 8.78
CA PHE A 30 10.16 -10.09 9.04
C PHE A 30 11.66 -10.23 8.75
N GLN A 31 12.11 -9.72 7.60
CA GLN A 31 13.51 -9.75 7.22
C GLN A 31 14.38 -8.98 8.21
N LYS A 32 13.88 -7.84 8.68
CA LYS A 32 14.58 -7.06 9.70
C LYS A 32 14.71 -7.85 11.00
N ALA A 33 13.64 -8.50 11.42
CA ALA A 33 13.61 -9.28 12.66
C ALA A 33 14.58 -10.45 12.61
N THR A 34 14.77 -11.05 11.43
CA THR A 34 15.69 -12.20 11.26
C THR A 34 17.11 -11.78 10.92
N GLY A 35 17.35 -10.47 10.80
CA GLY A 35 18.69 -9.97 10.47
C GLY A 35 19.06 -10.06 8.99
N GLN A 36 18.11 -10.41 8.13
CA GLN A 36 18.38 -10.55 6.69
C GLN A 36 18.32 -9.23 5.92
N LEU A 37 17.68 -8.21 6.50
CA LEU A 37 17.52 -6.91 5.84
C LEU A 37 18.72 -6.01 6.13
N GLY A 38 19.51 -5.72 5.09
CA GLY A 38 20.68 -4.86 5.24
C GLY A 38 20.34 -3.37 5.26
N ASN A 39 19.25 -2.96 4.61
CA ASN A 39 18.84 -1.57 4.53
C ASN A 39 17.40 -1.43 5.05
N THR A 40 17.26 -0.74 6.19
CA THR A 40 15.95 -0.56 6.83
C THR A 40 15.17 0.64 6.30
N ALA A 41 15.76 1.43 5.39
CA ALA A 41 15.12 2.64 4.85
C ALA A 41 13.85 2.33 4.06
N MET A 42 13.71 1.12 3.53
CA MET A 42 12.52 0.70 2.79
C MET A 42 11.29 0.57 3.67
N ILE A 43 11.46 0.30 4.96
CA ILE A 43 10.34 0.12 5.88
C ILE A 43 9.53 1.41 6.02
N PRO A 44 10.12 2.55 6.40
CA PRO A 44 9.35 3.80 6.49
C PRO A 44 8.81 4.26 5.15
N LYS A 45 9.53 4.01 4.05
CA LYS A 45 9.06 4.36 2.71
C LYS A 45 7.79 3.58 2.35
N THR A 46 7.81 2.28 2.52
CA THR A 46 6.66 1.42 2.21
C THR A 46 5.48 1.76 3.10
N LYS A 47 5.74 2.04 4.37
CA LYS A 47 4.69 2.44 5.32
C LYS A 47 4.03 3.76 4.88
N ARG A 48 4.82 4.72 4.42
CA ARG A 48 4.31 6.00 3.93
C ARG A 48 3.45 5.81 2.68
N ASP A 49 3.94 5.01 1.73
CA ASP A 49 3.21 4.74 0.49
C ASP A 49 1.89 4.03 0.79
N LEU A 50 1.90 3.09 1.72
CA LEU A 50 0.68 2.39 2.14
C LEU A 50 -0.32 3.38 2.75
N ALA A 51 0.14 4.31 3.58
CA ALA A 51 -0.70 5.32 4.19
C ALA A 51 -1.36 6.21 3.13
N ARG A 52 -0.61 6.57 2.08
CA ARG A 52 -1.14 7.36 0.96
C ARG A 52 -2.24 6.60 0.23
N VAL A 53 -2.01 5.33 -0.05
CA VAL A 53 -3.01 4.49 -0.73
C VAL A 53 -4.29 4.41 0.11
N LYS A 54 -4.17 4.21 1.41
CA LYS A 54 -5.31 4.18 2.31
C LYS A 54 -6.08 5.49 2.32
N THR A 55 -5.37 6.62 2.29
CA THR A 55 -5.98 7.94 2.25
C THR A 55 -6.78 8.12 0.97
N LEU A 56 -6.20 7.75 -0.17
CA LEU A 56 -6.87 7.85 -1.47
C LEU A 56 -8.12 6.97 -1.51
N LEU A 57 -8.05 5.76 -0.97
CA LEU A 57 -9.20 4.87 -0.89
C LEU A 57 -10.32 5.49 -0.07
N LYS A 58 -9.97 6.09 1.06
CA LYS A 58 -10.95 6.75 1.92
C LYS A 58 -11.63 7.91 1.21
N GLU A 59 -10.88 8.69 0.45
CA GLU A 59 -11.43 9.79 -0.34
C GLU A 59 -12.40 9.30 -1.40
N LEU A 60 -12.08 8.18 -2.05
CA LEU A 60 -12.96 7.61 -3.08
C LEU A 60 -14.24 7.02 -2.49
N GLU A 61 -14.20 6.56 -1.26
CA GLU A 61 -15.37 6.01 -0.58
C GLU A 61 -16.32 7.07 -0.04
N SER A 62 -15.86 8.28 0.17
CA SER A 62 -16.67 9.36 0.76
C SER A 62 -17.47 10.16 -0.27
#